data_53f604858d703039c754018f823ad036
#
_entry.id   53f604858d703039c754018f823ad036
#
_cell.length_a   1.000
_cell.length_b   1.000
_cell.length_c   1.000
_cell.angle_alpha   90.00
_cell.angle_beta   90.00
_cell.angle_gamma   90.00
#
_symmetry.space_group_name_H-M   'P 1'
#
loop_
_entity.id
_entity.type
_entity.pdbx_description
1 polymer ?
#
loop_
_entity_poly.entity_id
_entity_poly.type
_entity_poly.pdbx_seq_one_letter_code
_entity_poly.pdbx_strand_id
1 'polypeptide(L)'
;MSTPADEGLEVPQLPLLDAAAKDADVEIKPSWRGWIHAGTFPVAIVTGIVLIALAHGAPAKWAAAVFMASSLLLFGNSALYHRFTWSPKVKGVLKRIDHANILLLIAGTYTPIATLALAPQKGALLLFLVWGGAILGILFRVFWINAPRWLYVALYLVLGWAAVMYMVDLAVANVAMMVLVCVGGVLYTAGAVVYAMKKPNPWPGHFGFHEIFHVCTVLAFLCHWTACLLISLAPHAPSLGLA
;
A
#
# COMPACT_ATOMS: atom_id res chain seq x y z
N MET A 1 -70.35 -18.63 29.58
CA MET A 1 -69.92 -18.22 28.21
C MET A 1 -68.48 -17.80 28.35
N SER A 2 -67.54 -18.72 28.14
CA SER A 2 -66.10 -18.51 28.23
C SER A 2 -65.61 -18.25 26.82
N THR A 3 -64.90 -17.12 26.62
CA THR A 3 -64.21 -16.74 25.38
C THR A 3 -63.03 -17.69 25.16
N PRO A 4 -62.77 -18.13 23.91
CA PRO A 4 -61.62 -18.95 23.62
C PRO A 4 -60.31 -18.08 23.69
N ALA A 5 -59.32 -18.68 24.30
CA ALA A 5 -57.94 -18.11 24.36
C ALA A 5 -57.36 -17.91 22.95
N ASP A 6 -56.72 -16.77 22.81
CA ASP A 6 -55.90 -16.39 21.66
C ASP A 6 -54.66 -17.31 21.65
N GLU A 7 -54.70 -18.40 20.85
CA GLU A 7 -53.54 -19.22 20.58
C GLU A 7 -52.59 -18.38 19.68
N GLY A 8 -51.63 -17.74 20.32
CA GLY A 8 -50.54 -17.04 19.63
C GLY A 8 -49.84 -18.01 18.67
N LEU A 9 -49.98 -17.75 17.38
CA LEU A 9 -49.19 -18.40 16.33
C LEU A 9 -47.70 -18.19 16.64
N GLU A 10 -47.05 -19.21 17.24
CA GLU A 10 -45.60 -19.28 17.30
C GLU A 10 -45.07 -19.33 15.83
N VAL A 11 -44.55 -18.23 15.36
CA VAL A 11 -43.87 -18.18 14.08
C VAL A 11 -42.61 -19.03 14.21
N PRO A 12 -42.42 -20.09 13.39
CA PRO A 12 -41.22 -20.91 13.47
C PRO A 12 -39.98 -20.04 13.28
N GLN A 13 -39.11 -20.04 14.27
CA GLN A 13 -37.82 -19.38 14.19
C GLN A 13 -36.99 -20.11 13.11
N LEU A 14 -36.75 -19.45 11.98
CA LEU A 14 -35.94 -20.00 10.89
C LEU A 14 -34.46 -19.77 11.22
N PRO A 15 -33.69 -20.82 11.59
CA PRO A 15 -32.25 -20.68 11.97
C PRO A 15 -31.39 -19.99 10.90
N LEU A 16 -31.83 -20.04 9.63
CA LEU A 16 -31.16 -19.38 8.50
C LEU A 16 -31.30 -17.85 8.53
N LEU A 17 -32.38 -17.30 9.12
CA LEU A 17 -32.53 -15.85 9.25
C LEU A 17 -31.71 -15.31 10.41
N ASP A 18 -31.57 -16.07 11.51
CA ASP A 18 -30.73 -15.70 12.65
C ASP A 18 -29.23 -15.82 12.30
N ALA A 19 -28.84 -16.80 11.47
CA ALA A 19 -27.51 -16.90 10.93
C ALA A 19 -27.22 -15.74 9.96
N ALA A 20 -28.15 -15.40 9.07
CA ALA A 20 -28.03 -14.26 8.15
C ALA A 20 -28.04 -12.91 8.91
N ALA A 21 -28.77 -12.79 10.02
CA ALA A 21 -28.74 -11.60 10.87
C ALA A 21 -27.43 -11.47 11.68
N LYS A 22 -26.82 -12.60 12.11
CA LYS A 22 -25.50 -12.62 12.75
C LYS A 22 -24.35 -12.32 11.78
N ASP A 23 -24.47 -12.71 10.52
CA ASP A 23 -23.51 -12.36 9.46
C ASP A 23 -23.71 -10.92 8.93
N ALA A 24 -24.86 -10.32 9.20
CA ALA A 24 -25.15 -8.92 9.03
C ALA A 24 -24.67 -8.08 10.24
N ASP A 25 -23.53 -8.39 10.85
CA ASP A 25 -22.73 -7.39 11.53
C ASP A 25 -22.45 -6.32 10.48
N VAL A 26 -23.29 -5.28 10.49
CA VAL A 26 -23.09 -4.07 9.70
C VAL A 26 -21.73 -3.54 10.14
N GLU A 27 -20.69 -3.89 9.39
CA GLU A 27 -19.34 -3.44 9.64
C GLU A 27 -19.40 -1.90 9.59
N ILE A 28 -19.58 -1.28 10.77
CA ILE A 28 -19.69 0.17 10.89
C ILE A 28 -18.40 0.73 10.30
N LYS A 29 -18.53 1.25 9.10
CA LYS A 29 -17.38 1.83 8.38
C LYS A 29 -16.88 3.04 9.20
N PRO A 30 -15.63 3.00 9.70
CA PRO A 30 -15.09 4.11 10.47
C PRO A 30 -15.18 5.43 9.69
N SER A 31 -15.48 6.53 10.37
CA SER A 31 -15.72 7.82 9.72
C SER A 31 -14.49 8.34 8.96
N TRP A 32 -13.28 8.02 9.43
CA TRP A 32 -12.00 8.37 8.77
C TRP A 32 -11.62 7.46 7.61
N ARG A 33 -12.39 6.38 7.35
CA ARG A 33 -12.10 5.42 6.30
C ARG A 33 -11.99 6.09 4.92
N GLY A 34 -10.78 6.03 4.32
CA GLY A 34 -10.47 6.60 3.01
C GLY A 34 -10.12 8.09 3.01
N TRP A 35 -10.37 8.86 4.10
CA TRP A 35 -10.03 10.28 4.12
C TRP A 35 -8.53 10.57 4.12
N ILE A 36 -7.74 9.73 4.81
CA ILE A 36 -6.29 9.86 4.88
C ILE A 36 -5.69 9.80 3.47
N HIS A 37 -6.06 8.79 2.69
CA HIS A 37 -5.58 8.65 1.32
C HIS A 37 -6.20 9.69 0.37
N ALA A 38 -7.45 10.10 0.58
CA ALA A 38 -8.06 11.18 -0.19
C ALA A 38 -7.31 12.51 -0.01
N GLY A 39 -6.90 12.84 1.22
CA GLY A 39 -6.06 14.01 1.50
C GLY A 39 -4.63 13.85 0.99
N THR A 40 -4.09 12.63 0.97
CA THR A 40 -2.74 12.36 0.46
C THR A 40 -2.67 12.39 -1.07
N PHE A 41 -3.76 12.09 -1.77
CA PHE A 41 -3.78 12.05 -3.23
C PHE A 41 -3.33 13.36 -3.89
N PRO A 42 -3.87 14.56 -3.54
CA PRO A 42 -3.36 15.83 -4.08
C PRO A 42 -1.90 16.11 -3.66
N VAL A 43 -1.48 15.68 -2.46
CA VAL A 43 -0.09 15.79 -2.03
C VAL A 43 0.81 14.93 -2.94
N ALA A 44 0.40 13.71 -3.28
CA ALA A 44 1.14 12.84 -4.19
C ALA A 44 1.26 13.42 -5.60
N ILE A 45 0.25 14.15 -6.08
CA ILE A 45 0.33 14.87 -7.37
C ILE A 45 1.42 15.95 -7.30
N VAL A 46 1.36 16.83 -6.29
CA VAL A 46 2.30 17.93 -6.15
C VAL A 46 3.73 17.41 -5.96
N THR A 47 3.91 16.47 -5.04
CA THR A 47 5.23 15.89 -4.75
C THR A 47 5.79 15.11 -5.95
N GLY A 48 4.94 14.42 -6.71
CA GLY A 48 5.36 13.75 -7.94
C GLY A 48 5.81 14.74 -9.03
N ILE A 49 5.08 15.82 -9.25
CA ILE A 49 5.46 16.89 -10.18
C ILE A 49 6.79 17.51 -9.75
N VAL A 50 6.95 17.85 -8.46
CA VAL A 50 8.18 18.40 -7.91
C VAL A 50 9.36 17.45 -8.14
N LEU A 51 9.18 16.15 -7.86
CA LEU A 51 10.24 15.16 -8.05
C LEU A 51 10.67 15.07 -9.52
N ILE A 52 9.72 15.02 -10.47
CA ILE A 52 10.03 14.97 -11.92
C ILE A 52 10.70 16.25 -12.38
N ALA A 53 10.25 17.42 -11.92
CA ALA A 53 10.79 18.72 -12.31
C ALA A 53 12.24 18.88 -11.84
N LEU A 54 12.53 18.46 -10.60
CA LEU A 54 13.86 18.60 -9.98
C LEU A 54 14.83 17.46 -10.35
N ALA A 55 14.35 16.35 -10.90
CA ALA A 55 15.20 15.23 -11.29
C ALA A 55 16.16 15.60 -12.44
N HIS A 56 17.43 15.20 -12.31
CA HIS A 56 18.47 15.49 -13.29
C HIS A 56 18.63 14.36 -14.32
N GLY A 57 18.40 14.70 -15.58
CA GLY A 57 18.53 13.78 -16.71
C GLY A 57 17.31 12.89 -16.95
N ALA A 58 17.24 12.30 -18.14
CA ALA A 58 16.10 11.50 -18.57
C ALA A 58 15.85 10.26 -17.69
N PRO A 59 16.87 9.48 -17.28
CA PRO A 59 16.66 8.31 -16.44
C PRO A 59 16.00 8.65 -15.09
N ALA A 60 16.44 9.75 -14.43
CA ALA A 60 15.90 10.20 -13.17
C ALA A 60 14.44 10.67 -13.32
N LYS A 61 14.12 11.41 -14.38
CA LYS A 61 12.76 11.86 -14.68
C LYS A 61 11.82 10.70 -14.95
N TRP A 62 12.24 9.70 -15.69
CA TRP A 62 11.44 8.50 -15.95
C TRP A 62 11.21 7.69 -14.67
N ALA A 63 12.24 7.50 -13.86
CA ALA A 63 12.13 6.81 -12.59
C ALA A 63 11.19 7.55 -11.63
N ALA A 64 11.26 8.87 -11.56
CA ALA A 64 10.36 9.73 -10.81
C ALA A 64 8.91 9.62 -11.32
N ALA A 65 8.70 9.58 -12.64
CA ALA A 65 7.39 9.42 -13.24
C ALA A 65 6.75 8.05 -12.90
N VAL A 66 7.53 6.97 -12.89
CA VAL A 66 7.07 5.64 -12.47
C VAL A 66 6.66 5.65 -10.99
N PHE A 67 7.46 6.25 -10.11
CA PHE A 67 7.13 6.40 -8.70
C PHE A 67 5.87 7.25 -8.50
N MET A 68 5.73 8.37 -9.20
CA MET A 68 4.52 9.20 -9.18
C MET A 68 3.29 8.41 -9.62
N ALA A 69 3.36 7.72 -10.76
CA ALA A 69 2.23 6.95 -11.30
C ALA A 69 1.76 5.87 -10.31
N SER A 70 2.69 5.12 -9.72
CA SER A 70 2.37 4.09 -8.72
C SER A 70 1.76 4.68 -7.45
N SER A 71 2.22 5.85 -7.01
CA SER A 71 1.68 6.58 -5.86
C SER A 71 0.26 7.07 -6.11
N LEU A 72 -0.01 7.64 -7.29
CA LEU A 72 -1.34 8.10 -7.67
C LEU A 72 -2.34 6.94 -7.78
N LEU A 73 -1.91 5.81 -8.33
CA LEU A 73 -2.73 4.60 -8.41
C LEU A 73 -3.08 4.09 -7.00
N LEU A 74 -2.13 4.05 -6.08
CA LEU A 74 -2.38 3.61 -4.71
C LEU A 74 -3.34 4.57 -3.99
N PHE A 75 -2.97 5.84 -3.85
CA PHE A 75 -3.74 6.78 -3.04
C PHE A 75 -5.10 7.09 -3.66
N GLY A 76 -5.17 7.25 -4.99
CA GLY A 76 -6.41 7.54 -5.72
C GLY A 76 -7.39 6.38 -5.65
N ASN A 77 -6.95 5.15 -5.99
CA ASN A 77 -7.85 4.00 -5.93
C ASN A 77 -8.27 3.67 -4.49
N SER A 78 -7.36 3.78 -3.53
CA SER A 78 -7.68 3.53 -2.12
C SER A 78 -8.69 4.55 -1.58
N ALA A 79 -8.53 5.84 -1.91
CA ALA A 79 -9.53 6.86 -1.60
C ALA A 79 -10.88 6.53 -2.20
N LEU A 80 -10.92 6.21 -3.51
CA LEU A 80 -12.12 5.85 -4.24
C LEU A 80 -12.81 4.62 -3.63
N TYR A 81 -12.06 3.55 -3.41
CA TYR A 81 -12.58 2.30 -2.86
C TYR A 81 -13.18 2.49 -1.46
N HIS A 82 -12.52 3.25 -0.60
CA HIS A 82 -12.90 3.39 0.78
C HIS A 82 -13.92 4.50 1.06
N ARG A 83 -14.02 5.54 0.22
CA ARG A 83 -14.96 6.65 0.48
C ARG A 83 -16.38 6.36 0.07
N PHE A 84 -16.58 5.76 -1.08
CA PHE A 84 -17.91 5.59 -1.66
C PHE A 84 -18.52 4.24 -1.32
N THR A 85 -19.83 4.11 -1.55
CA THR A 85 -20.58 2.87 -1.48
C THR A 85 -20.69 2.28 -2.88
N TRP A 86 -20.28 1.04 -3.04
CA TRP A 86 -20.19 0.36 -4.32
C TRP A 86 -21.10 -0.86 -4.37
N SER A 87 -21.59 -1.21 -5.54
CA SER A 87 -22.22 -2.52 -5.73
C SER A 87 -21.22 -3.64 -5.42
N PRO A 88 -21.69 -4.85 -5.01
CA PRO A 88 -20.79 -5.95 -4.66
C PRO A 88 -19.76 -6.30 -5.73
N LYS A 89 -20.14 -6.25 -7.00
CA LYS A 89 -19.25 -6.50 -8.15
C LYS A 89 -18.14 -5.44 -8.24
N VAL A 90 -18.52 -4.16 -8.22
CA VAL A 90 -17.56 -3.03 -8.30
C VAL A 90 -16.65 -3.01 -7.08
N LYS A 91 -17.19 -3.23 -5.88
CA LYS A 91 -16.42 -3.34 -4.64
C LYS A 91 -15.35 -4.43 -4.73
N GLY A 92 -15.71 -5.59 -5.31
CA GLY A 92 -14.77 -6.70 -5.51
C GLY A 92 -13.62 -6.35 -6.47
N VAL A 93 -13.89 -5.61 -7.55
CA VAL A 93 -12.87 -5.15 -8.50
C VAL A 93 -11.95 -4.11 -7.84
N LEU A 94 -12.53 -3.06 -7.24
CA LEU A 94 -11.76 -2.01 -6.57
C LEU A 94 -10.88 -2.56 -5.46
N LYS A 95 -11.36 -3.56 -4.69
CA LYS A 95 -10.55 -4.25 -3.67
C LYS A 95 -9.34 -4.96 -4.26
N ARG A 96 -9.49 -5.60 -5.43
CA ARG A 96 -8.35 -6.24 -6.12
C ARG A 96 -7.31 -5.22 -6.54
N ILE A 97 -7.76 -4.12 -7.14
CA ILE A 97 -6.88 -3.02 -7.57
C ILE A 97 -6.20 -2.37 -6.37
N ASP A 98 -6.92 -2.12 -5.28
CA ASP A 98 -6.38 -1.53 -4.05
C ASP A 98 -5.21 -2.36 -3.47
N HIS A 99 -5.38 -3.68 -3.40
CA HIS A 99 -4.32 -4.57 -2.95
C HIS A 99 -3.17 -4.72 -3.97
N ALA A 100 -3.46 -4.70 -5.26
CA ALA A 100 -2.45 -4.75 -6.32
C ALA A 100 -1.55 -3.49 -6.31
N ASN A 101 -2.15 -2.33 -6.04
CA ASN A 101 -1.44 -1.06 -6.01
C ASN A 101 -0.40 -0.97 -4.88
N ILE A 102 -0.51 -1.76 -3.82
CA ILE A 102 0.54 -1.88 -2.79
C ILE A 102 1.83 -2.40 -3.42
N LEU A 103 1.73 -3.46 -4.22
CA LEU A 103 2.88 -4.05 -4.93
C LEU A 103 3.43 -3.11 -6.00
N LEU A 104 2.56 -2.39 -6.70
CA LEU A 104 2.97 -1.37 -7.67
C LEU A 104 3.72 -0.23 -6.99
N LEU A 105 3.27 0.24 -5.82
CA LEU A 105 3.97 1.29 -5.08
C LEU A 105 5.33 0.81 -4.59
N ILE A 106 5.44 -0.43 -4.09
CA ILE A 106 6.72 -1.01 -3.71
C ILE A 106 7.67 -0.99 -4.91
N ALA A 107 7.29 -1.55 -6.05
CA ALA A 107 8.12 -1.58 -7.25
C ALA A 107 8.44 -0.17 -7.79
N GLY A 108 7.45 0.72 -7.77
CA GLY A 108 7.61 2.12 -8.16
C GLY A 108 8.61 2.88 -7.30
N THR A 109 8.60 2.63 -5.98
CA THR A 109 9.56 3.22 -5.03
C THR A 109 11.00 2.73 -5.29
N TYR A 110 11.16 1.46 -5.61
CA TYR A 110 12.49 0.91 -5.95
C TYR A 110 13.05 1.46 -7.25
N THR A 111 12.20 1.92 -8.17
CA THR A 111 12.65 2.34 -9.49
C THR A 111 13.66 3.48 -9.44
N PRO A 112 13.42 4.65 -8.81
CA PRO A 112 14.42 5.69 -8.69
C PRO A 112 15.62 5.28 -7.82
N ILE A 113 15.42 4.55 -6.73
CA ILE A 113 16.49 4.13 -5.82
C ILE A 113 17.47 3.21 -6.55
N ALA A 114 16.98 2.15 -7.20
CA ALA A 114 17.82 1.19 -7.90
C ALA A 114 18.52 1.79 -9.11
N THR A 115 17.83 2.66 -9.87
CA THR A 115 18.37 3.28 -11.09
C THR A 115 19.45 4.31 -10.79
N LEU A 116 19.34 5.06 -9.68
CA LEU A 116 20.16 6.23 -9.41
C LEU A 116 21.22 6.02 -8.33
N ALA A 117 21.02 5.03 -7.44
CA ALA A 117 21.90 4.78 -6.31
C ALA A 117 22.79 3.54 -6.46
N LEU A 118 22.46 2.61 -7.35
CA LEU A 118 23.17 1.34 -7.49
C LEU A 118 23.95 1.27 -8.81
N ALA A 119 25.02 0.47 -8.83
CA ALA A 119 25.70 0.10 -10.06
C ALA A 119 24.69 -0.55 -11.05
N PRO A 120 24.82 -0.33 -12.37
CA PRO A 120 23.83 -0.74 -13.36
C PRO A 120 23.40 -2.20 -13.26
N GLN A 121 24.34 -3.12 -13.04
CA GLN A 121 24.03 -4.56 -12.92
C GLN A 121 23.23 -4.87 -11.64
N LYS A 122 23.62 -4.27 -10.49
CA LYS A 122 22.91 -4.41 -9.21
C LYS A 122 21.52 -3.80 -9.29
N GLY A 123 21.42 -2.58 -9.86
CA GLY A 123 20.14 -1.91 -10.06
C GLY A 123 19.20 -2.69 -10.96
N ALA A 124 19.70 -3.21 -12.10
CA ALA A 124 18.91 -4.03 -13.02
C ALA A 124 18.42 -5.32 -12.34
N LEU A 125 19.28 -6.02 -11.57
CA LEU A 125 18.89 -7.22 -10.86
C LEU A 125 17.82 -6.91 -9.80
N LEU A 126 17.99 -5.86 -9.00
CA LEU A 126 17.01 -5.46 -7.99
C LEU A 126 15.66 -5.12 -8.66
N LEU A 127 15.66 -4.34 -9.75
CA LEU A 127 14.44 -4.02 -10.49
C LEU A 127 13.77 -5.26 -11.07
N PHE A 128 14.54 -6.18 -11.66
CA PHE A 128 14.01 -7.45 -12.17
C PHE A 128 13.30 -8.26 -11.07
N LEU A 129 13.94 -8.40 -9.90
CA LEU A 129 13.38 -9.13 -8.77
C LEU A 129 12.13 -8.44 -8.21
N VAL A 130 12.17 -7.12 -8.05
CA VAL A 130 11.07 -6.37 -7.42
C VAL A 130 9.87 -6.23 -8.37
N TRP A 131 10.08 -5.89 -9.65
CA TRP A 131 8.99 -5.83 -10.62
C TRP A 131 8.44 -7.21 -10.95
N GLY A 132 9.30 -8.22 -11.08
CA GLY A 132 8.89 -9.61 -11.26
C GLY A 132 8.05 -10.11 -10.08
N GLY A 133 8.53 -9.88 -8.86
CA GLY A 133 7.79 -10.20 -7.63
C GLY A 133 6.48 -9.43 -7.51
N ALA A 134 6.45 -8.14 -7.89
CA ALA A 134 5.22 -7.35 -7.90
C ALA A 134 4.20 -7.88 -8.89
N ILE A 135 4.61 -8.20 -10.12
CA ILE A 135 3.72 -8.76 -11.14
C ILE A 135 3.15 -10.11 -10.68
N LEU A 136 3.99 -11.02 -10.17
CA LEU A 136 3.54 -12.31 -9.65
C LEU A 136 2.60 -12.14 -8.46
N GLY A 137 2.91 -11.21 -7.54
CA GLY A 137 2.06 -10.88 -6.40
C GLY A 137 0.72 -10.26 -6.81
N ILE A 138 0.69 -9.42 -7.86
CA ILE A 138 -0.54 -8.87 -8.42
C ILE A 138 -1.40 -9.99 -9.01
N LEU A 139 -0.83 -10.86 -9.83
CA LEU A 139 -1.53 -12.02 -10.37
C LEU A 139 -2.11 -12.88 -9.24
N PHE A 140 -1.30 -13.18 -8.23
CA PHE A 140 -1.75 -13.90 -7.03
C PHE A 140 -2.95 -13.20 -6.38
N ARG A 141 -2.93 -11.86 -6.19
CA ARG A 141 -4.03 -11.10 -5.56
C ARG A 141 -5.28 -11.01 -6.44
N VAL A 142 -5.11 -10.93 -7.75
CA VAL A 142 -6.23 -10.89 -8.70
C VAL A 142 -6.97 -12.23 -8.73
N PHE A 143 -6.24 -13.35 -8.82
CA PHE A 143 -6.84 -14.68 -8.93
C PHE A 143 -7.26 -15.28 -7.59
N TRP A 144 -6.58 -14.93 -6.48
CA TRP A 144 -6.89 -15.44 -5.15
C TRP A 144 -7.16 -14.32 -4.13
N ILE A 145 -8.30 -13.63 -4.30
CA ILE A 145 -8.68 -12.50 -3.44
C ILE A 145 -8.93 -12.88 -1.98
N ASN A 146 -9.34 -14.13 -1.73
CA ASN A 146 -9.63 -14.66 -0.39
C ASN A 146 -8.40 -15.31 0.26
N ALA A 147 -7.20 -15.11 -0.28
CA ALA A 147 -5.96 -15.58 0.33
C ALA A 147 -5.86 -15.14 1.80
N PRO A 148 -5.33 -15.98 2.70
CA PRO A 148 -5.19 -15.65 4.10
C PRO A 148 -4.33 -14.39 4.28
N ARG A 149 -4.73 -13.52 5.21
CA ARG A 149 -4.14 -12.20 5.41
C ARG A 149 -2.63 -12.26 5.63
N TRP A 150 -2.17 -13.17 6.47
CA TRP A 150 -0.76 -13.32 6.78
C TRP A 150 0.10 -13.57 5.53
N LEU A 151 -0.42 -14.32 4.54
CA LEU A 151 0.32 -14.69 3.35
C LEU A 151 0.61 -13.47 2.46
N TYR A 152 -0.40 -12.67 2.13
CA TYR A 152 -0.16 -11.51 1.29
C TYR A 152 0.57 -10.37 2.02
N VAL A 153 0.42 -10.27 3.36
CA VAL A 153 1.22 -9.34 4.16
C VAL A 153 2.69 -9.77 4.15
N ALA A 154 2.98 -11.06 4.31
CA ALA A 154 4.35 -11.58 4.21
C ALA A 154 4.97 -11.29 2.83
N LEU A 155 4.21 -11.46 1.73
CA LEU A 155 4.69 -11.13 0.38
C LEU A 155 5.04 -9.64 0.24
N TYR A 156 4.21 -8.74 0.79
CA TYR A 156 4.52 -7.30 0.79
C TYR A 156 5.79 -6.97 1.57
N LEU A 157 5.98 -7.60 2.73
CA LEU A 157 7.17 -7.38 3.56
C LEU A 157 8.43 -7.92 2.88
N VAL A 158 8.40 -9.14 2.37
CA VAL A 158 9.55 -9.73 1.66
C VAL A 158 9.98 -8.84 0.48
N LEU A 159 9.02 -8.40 -0.33
CA LEU A 159 9.31 -7.53 -1.45
C LEU A 159 9.77 -6.14 -0.98
N GLY A 160 9.13 -5.59 0.06
CA GLY A 160 9.46 -4.27 0.61
C GLY A 160 10.86 -4.19 1.24
N TRP A 161 11.40 -5.30 1.76
CA TRP A 161 12.73 -5.36 2.35
C TRP A 161 13.83 -5.81 1.38
N ALA A 162 13.57 -5.94 0.08
CA ALA A 162 14.57 -6.34 -0.91
C ALA A 162 15.81 -5.42 -0.94
N ALA A 163 15.67 -4.13 -0.57
CA ALA A 163 16.79 -3.18 -0.46
C ALA A 163 17.85 -3.58 0.58
N VAL A 164 17.52 -4.41 1.56
CA VAL A 164 18.47 -4.89 2.58
C VAL A 164 19.70 -5.53 1.96
N MET A 165 19.54 -6.18 0.80
CA MET A 165 20.65 -6.80 0.06
C MET A 165 21.71 -5.78 -0.38
N TYR A 166 21.36 -4.48 -0.46
CA TYR A 166 22.20 -3.41 -0.99
C TYR A 166 22.43 -2.25 0.00
N MET A 167 22.25 -2.52 1.31
CA MET A 167 22.38 -1.46 2.33
C MET A 167 23.71 -0.72 2.31
N VAL A 168 24.82 -1.44 2.06
CA VAL A 168 26.15 -0.85 1.98
C VAL A 168 26.24 0.06 0.74
N ASP A 169 25.77 -0.41 -0.42
CA ASP A 169 25.78 0.39 -1.65
C ASP A 169 24.91 1.65 -1.49
N LEU A 170 23.75 1.53 -0.86
CA LEU A 170 22.85 2.67 -0.58
C LEU A 170 23.49 3.67 0.40
N ALA A 171 24.20 3.20 1.41
CA ALA A 171 24.93 4.06 2.34
C ALA A 171 26.07 4.82 1.65
N VAL A 172 26.80 4.15 0.76
CA VAL A 172 27.86 4.77 -0.06
C VAL A 172 27.27 5.81 -1.00
N ALA A 173 26.13 5.55 -1.61
CA ALA A 173 25.45 6.48 -2.49
C ALA A 173 24.94 7.73 -1.74
N ASN A 174 24.22 7.54 -0.64
CA ASN A 174 23.73 8.64 0.20
C ASN A 174 23.20 8.08 1.53
N VAL A 175 23.88 8.39 2.62
CA VAL A 175 23.52 7.90 3.96
C VAL A 175 22.12 8.37 4.38
N ALA A 176 21.75 9.64 4.12
CA ALA A 176 20.44 10.18 4.50
C ALA A 176 19.32 9.47 3.72
N MET A 177 19.52 9.22 2.42
CA MET A 177 18.59 8.42 1.61
C MET A 177 18.44 7.01 2.19
N MET A 178 19.52 6.33 2.49
CA MET A 178 19.50 4.98 3.06
C MET A 178 18.73 4.94 4.40
N VAL A 179 18.98 5.91 5.30
CA VAL A 179 18.25 6.02 6.57
C VAL A 179 16.75 6.21 6.34
N LEU A 180 16.36 7.08 5.40
CA LEU A 180 14.95 7.31 5.05
C LEU A 180 14.29 6.05 4.46
N VAL A 181 15.01 5.29 3.63
CA VAL A 181 14.53 4.00 3.11
C VAL A 181 14.27 3.02 4.26
N CYS A 182 15.18 2.93 5.23
CA CYS A 182 15.01 2.07 6.41
C CYS A 182 13.84 2.52 7.28
N VAL A 183 13.72 3.82 7.59
CA VAL A 183 12.62 4.37 8.40
C VAL A 183 11.29 4.13 7.71
N GLY A 184 11.19 4.37 6.40
CA GLY A 184 10.01 4.07 5.62
C GLY A 184 9.65 2.58 5.64
N GLY A 185 10.64 1.69 5.50
CA GLY A 185 10.46 0.24 5.61
C GLY A 185 9.93 -0.20 6.98
N VAL A 186 10.45 0.39 8.07
CA VAL A 186 9.94 0.15 9.43
C VAL A 186 8.50 0.63 9.58
N LEU A 187 8.16 1.81 9.06
CA LEU A 187 6.80 2.35 9.10
C LEU A 187 5.82 1.48 8.32
N TYR A 188 6.17 1.03 7.11
CA TYR A 188 5.35 0.08 6.36
C TYR A 188 5.18 -1.25 7.12
N THR A 189 6.24 -1.74 7.74
CA THR A 189 6.20 -2.97 8.56
C THR A 189 5.26 -2.81 9.74
N ALA A 190 5.38 -1.72 10.50
CA ALA A 190 4.50 -1.42 11.63
C ALA A 190 3.04 -1.36 11.19
N GLY A 191 2.74 -0.64 10.11
CA GLY A 191 1.40 -0.58 9.51
C GLY A 191 0.89 -1.96 9.09
N ALA A 192 1.72 -2.75 8.42
CA ALA A 192 1.37 -4.10 7.97
C ALA A 192 1.08 -5.06 9.14
N VAL A 193 1.85 -4.98 10.23
CA VAL A 193 1.63 -5.76 11.46
C VAL A 193 0.29 -5.35 12.11
N VAL A 194 0.05 -4.05 12.30
CA VAL A 194 -1.23 -3.53 12.82
C VAL A 194 -2.41 -4.00 11.98
N TYR A 195 -2.27 -3.94 10.65
CA TYR A 195 -3.30 -4.42 9.73
C TYR A 195 -3.52 -5.95 9.83
N ALA A 196 -2.45 -6.74 9.96
CA ALA A 196 -2.55 -8.19 10.10
C ALA A 196 -3.24 -8.60 11.40
N MET A 197 -2.89 -7.93 12.51
CA MET A 197 -3.44 -8.19 13.85
C MET A 197 -4.87 -7.67 14.05
N LYS A 198 -5.36 -6.75 13.20
CA LYS A 198 -6.63 -6.03 13.35
C LYS A 198 -6.73 -5.24 14.67
N LYS A 199 -5.62 -4.81 15.21
CA LYS A 199 -5.49 -4.08 16.48
C LYS A 199 -4.32 -3.09 16.39
N PRO A 200 -4.36 -1.96 17.18
CA PRO A 200 -5.44 -1.53 18.07
C PRO A 200 -6.58 -0.83 17.32
N ASN A 201 -7.72 -0.70 17.99
CA ASN A 201 -8.84 0.13 17.53
C ASN A 201 -9.09 1.23 18.55
N PRO A 202 -8.27 2.30 18.55
CA PRO A 202 -8.31 3.31 19.61
C PRO A 202 -9.64 4.08 19.69
N TRP A 203 -10.34 4.22 18.57
CA TRP A 203 -11.60 4.95 18.47
C TRP A 203 -12.63 4.15 17.66
N PRO A 204 -13.31 3.17 18.26
CA PRO A 204 -14.30 2.37 17.55
C PRO A 204 -15.33 3.24 16.80
N GLY A 205 -15.62 2.90 15.56
CA GLY A 205 -16.51 3.67 14.68
C GLY A 205 -15.90 4.91 14.02
N HIS A 206 -14.71 5.36 14.46
CA HIS A 206 -14.03 6.53 13.88
C HIS A 206 -12.66 6.20 13.32
N PHE A 207 -11.75 5.67 14.14
CA PHE A 207 -10.35 5.44 13.81
C PHE A 207 -9.87 4.12 14.39
N GLY A 208 -9.47 3.19 13.54
CA GLY A 208 -9.06 1.85 13.92
C GLY A 208 -7.74 1.41 13.26
N PHE A 209 -7.46 0.11 13.34
CA PHE A 209 -6.25 -0.51 12.81
C PHE A 209 -6.00 -0.20 11.32
N HIS A 210 -7.07 -0.08 10.53
CA HIS A 210 -6.98 0.18 9.11
C HIS A 210 -6.55 1.62 8.83
N GLU A 211 -7.07 2.57 9.59
CA GLU A 211 -6.68 3.98 9.53
C GLU A 211 -5.24 4.17 10.00
N ILE A 212 -4.80 3.44 11.04
CA ILE A 212 -3.39 3.41 11.47
C ILE A 212 -2.49 2.89 10.35
N PHE A 213 -2.88 1.81 9.68
CA PHE A 213 -2.16 1.30 8.52
C PHE A 213 -2.03 2.37 7.42
N HIS A 214 -3.10 3.11 7.11
CA HIS A 214 -3.06 4.21 6.13
C HIS A 214 -2.11 5.35 6.57
N VAL A 215 -2.12 5.74 7.86
CA VAL A 215 -1.18 6.74 8.39
C VAL A 215 0.27 6.27 8.24
N CYS A 216 0.56 5.03 8.63
CA CYS A 216 1.89 4.45 8.48
C CYS A 216 2.32 4.42 6.99
N THR A 217 1.39 4.10 6.10
CA THR A 217 1.64 4.11 4.64
C THR A 217 1.99 5.51 4.14
N VAL A 218 1.29 6.55 4.59
CA VAL A 218 1.56 7.94 4.20
C VAL A 218 2.91 8.41 4.74
N LEU A 219 3.21 8.15 6.01
CA LEU A 219 4.50 8.50 6.61
C LEU A 219 5.67 7.80 5.91
N ALA A 220 5.52 6.52 5.61
CA ALA A 220 6.51 5.76 4.85
C ALA A 220 6.68 6.31 3.42
N PHE A 221 5.58 6.65 2.75
CA PHE A 221 5.61 7.30 1.44
C PHE A 221 6.41 8.60 1.47
N LEU A 222 6.21 9.46 2.47
CA LEU A 222 6.96 10.71 2.61
C LEU A 222 8.45 10.47 2.86
N CYS A 223 8.82 9.49 3.68
CA CYS A 223 10.22 9.08 3.85
C CYS A 223 10.83 8.62 2.52
N HIS A 224 10.15 7.76 1.78
CA HIS A 224 10.64 7.24 0.51
C HIS A 224 10.64 8.31 -0.58
N TRP A 225 9.65 9.21 -0.62
CA TRP A 225 9.65 10.34 -1.52
C TRP A 225 10.86 11.25 -1.29
N THR A 226 11.17 11.56 -0.01
CA THR A 226 12.36 12.35 0.33
C THR A 226 13.65 11.62 -0.05
N ALA A 227 13.71 10.31 0.15
CA ALA A 227 14.84 9.49 -0.29
C ALA A 227 15.02 9.54 -1.81
N CYS A 228 13.94 9.42 -2.58
CA CYS A 228 13.95 9.54 -4.04
C CYS A 228 14.35 10.95 -4.48
N LEU A 229 13.91 11.99 -3.77
CA LEU A 229 14.32 13.37 -4.06
C LEU A 229 15.82 13.54 -3.87
N LEU A 230 16.39 13.11 -2.75
CA LEU A 230 17.82 13.23 -2.47
C LEU A 230 18.68 12.58 -3.57
N ILE A 231 18.33 11.36 -3.98
CA ILE A 231 19.10 10.68 -5.02
C ILE A 231 18.83 11.22 -6.42
N SER A 232 17.67 11.82 -6.69
CA SER A 232 17.35 12.44 -7.97
C SER A 232 18.06 13.76 -8.18
N LEU A 233 18.34 14.50 -7.09
CA LEU A 233 19.10 15.75 -7.10
C LEU A 233 20.60 15.51 -7.27
N ALA A 234 21.13 14.43 -6.72
CA ALA A 234 22.54 14.04 -6.80
C ALA A 234 22.65 12.53 -7.12
N PRO A 235 22.40 12.13 -8.38
CA PRO A 235 22.49 10.73 -8.76
C PRO A 235 23.89 10.19 -8.51
N HIS A 236 23.99 9.12 -7.75
CA HIS A 236 25.21 8.37 -7.57
C HIS A 236 25.28 7.28 -8.65
N ALA A 237 25.51 7.68 -9.90
CA ALA A 237 25.93 6.71 -10.91
C ALA A 237 27.40 6.38 -10.62
N PRO A 238 27.76 5.15 -10.20
CA PRO A 238 29.14 4.71 -10.24
C PRO A 238 29.58 4.88 -11.69
N SER A 239 30.58 5.72 -11.93
CA SER A 239 31.22 5.82 -13.24
C SER A 239 31.44 4.40 -13.74
N LEU A 240 30.84 4.06 -14.87
CA LEU A 240 31.28 2.90 -15.63
C LEU A 240 32.80 3.11 -15.75
N GLY A 241 33.56 2.28 -15.04
CA GLY A 241 35.01 2.31 -15.12
C GLY A 241 35.42 1.93 -16.53
N LEU A 242 35.39 2.92 -17.40
CA LEU A 242 36.11 2.96 -18.64
C LEU A 242 37.41 3.75 -18.32
N ALA A 243 38.31 3.03 -17.66
CA ALA A 243 39.74 3.36 -17.69
C ALA A 243 40.45 2.37 -18.60
#